data_91f678a19150aa89450bb8136014209d
#
_entry.id   91f678a19150aa89450bb8136014209d
#
_cell.length_a   1.000
_cell.length_b   1.000
_cell.length_c   1.000
_cell.angle_alpha   90.00
_cell.angle_beta   90.00
_cell.angle_gamma   90.00
#
_symmetry.space_group_name_H-M   'P 1'
#
loop_
_entity.id
_entity.type
_entity.pdbx_description
1 polymer ?
#
loop_
_entity_poly.entity_id
_entity_poly.type
_entity_poly.pdbx_seq_one_letter_code
_entity_poly.pdbx_strand_id
1 'polypeptide(L)'
;NRFLDEKEPIYKLTQHPSEKISKYRSFRNNSIQLPKELFLKSGDGWLNSCGVDSQNFNEIKLIESNYNQMREKQYEAHSLLAGKKICNKSRVQRNPYNSQKIGSWSAATEHDIAKLIKFLNKNKPNQIAWPLCERTEALTRLASLIEKNVFELAWLLSIEAGRTIEDALSEIREAADFCRYYTSCATKLVSENQIEETAGGIFLCISPWNFPLAIFVGQVVAALVSGNVVIAKPAEQTPLIAYKAVELFYKSGVPSSALNLLLADGLTTSKLIDSDLQLSGVAFTGSNSTAYKIQTSIANRS
;
A
#
# COMPACT_ATOMS: atom_id res chain seq x y z
N ASN A 1 -10.40 -33.88 21.74
CA ASN A 1 -9.65 -33.42 22.92
C ASN A 1 -9.11 -34.66 23.66
N ARG A 2 -7.82 -34.98 23.50
CA ARG A 2 -7.16 -36.20 24.02
C ARG A 2 -7.30 -36.33 25.55
N PHE A 3 -7.39 -35.22 26.28
CA PHE A 3 -7.53 -35.22 27.74
C PHE A 3 -8.95 -35.61 28.22
N LEU A 4 -9.92 -35.64 27.31
CA LEU A 4 -11.28 -36.04 27.58
C LEU A 4 -11.62 -37.44 27.03
N ASP A 5 -10.65 -38.11 26.41
CA ASP A 5 -10.82 -39.46 25.89
C ASP A 5 -10.34 -40.47 26.94
N GLU A 6 -11.31 -41.09 27.62
CA GLU A 6 -11.05 -42.08 28.66
C GLU A 6 -10.31 -43.33 28.16
N LYS A 7 -10.27 -43.55 26.85
CA LYS A 7 -9.53 -44.66 26.22
C LYS A 7 -8.07 -44.35 25.97
N GLU A 8 -7.63 -43.10 26.10
CA GLU A 8 -6.24 -42.72 25.89
C GLU A 8 -5.43 -43.08 27.14
N PRO A 9 -4.38 -43.95 27.01
CA PRO A 9 -3.56 -44.36 28.15
C PRO A 9 -2.81 -43.19 28.77
N ILE A 10 -2.77 -43.11 30.11
CA ILE A 10 -2.15 -42.01 30.86
C ILE A 10 -0.70 -41.80 30.45
N TYR A 11 0.10 -42.84 30.21
CA TYR A 11 1.48 -42.70 29.79
C TYR A 11 1.68 -41.93 28.47
N LYS A 12 0.69 -41.98 27.57
CA LYS A 12 0.71 -41.15 26.34
C LYS A 12 0.42 -39.68 26.60
N LEU A 13 -0.36 -39.38 27.63
CA LEU A 13 -0.66 -38.04 28.05
C LEU A 13 0.50 -37.37 28.79
N THR A 14 1.22 -38.18 29.59
CA THR A 14 2.35 -37.71 30.43
C THR A 14 3.72 -37.80 29.73
N GLN A 15 3.78 -38.35 28.54
CA GLN A 15 5.02 -38.43 27.75
C GLN A 15 5.61 -37.05 27.48
N HIS A 16 6.93 -36.89 27.73
CA HIS A 16 7.59 -35.59 27.51
C HIS A 16 7.46 -35.16 26.05
N PRO A 17 7.19 -33.87 25.79
CA PRO A 17 6.97 -33.35 24.42
C PRO A 17 8.13 -33.67 23.47
N SER A 18 9.39 -33.61 23.92
CA SER A 18 10.56 -33.95 23.10
C SER A 18 10.59 -35.40 22.58
N GLU A 19 10.10 -36.38 23.39
CA GLU A 19 10.02 -37.77 22.98
C GLU A 19 8.92 -38.00 21.93
N LYS A 20 7.85 -37.23 21.99
CA LYS A 20 6.79 -37.22 20.95
C LYS A 20 7.33 -36.60 19.66
N ILE A 21 8.02 -35.49 19.77
CA ILE A 21 8.55 -34.70 18.66
C ILE A 21 9.59 -35.49 17.88
N SER A 22 10.48 -36.22 18.57
CA SER A 22 11.54 -37.06 17.94
C SER A 22 11.01 -38.16 17.00
N LYS A 23 9.74 -38.54 17.16
CA LYS A 23 9.08 -39.57 16.33
C LYS A 23 8.52 -39.04 15.02
N TYR A 24 8.40 -37.73 14.87
CA TYR A 24 7.82 -37.09 13.68
C TYR A 24 8.94 -36.65 12.73
N ARG A 25 8.86 -37.09 11.46
CA ARG A 25 9.74 -36.61 10.38
C ARG A 25 9.43 -35.18 9.95
N SER A 26 8.25 -34.67 10.30
CA SER A 26 7.79 -33.32 10.01
C SER A 26 6.89 -32.85 11.15
N PHE A 27 7.09 -31.62 11.61
CA PHE A 27 6.26 -30.97 12.64
C PHE A 27 4.99 -30.32 12.05
N ARG A 28 4.85 -30.36 10.73
CA ARG A 28 3.68 -29.79 10.05
C ARG A 28 2.50 -30.75 10.14
N ASN A 29 1.39 -30.28 10.71
CA ASN A 29 0.12 -30.97 10.56
C ASN A 29 -0.46 -30.59 9.18
N ASN A 30 -0.46 -31.54 8.24
CA ASN A 30 -0.92 -31.33 6.87
C ASN A 30 -2.42 -31.00 6.76
N SER A 31 -3.23 -31.25 7.82
CA SER A 31 -4.63 -30.85 7.86
C SER A 31 -4.83 -29.38 8.24
N ILE A 32 -3.80 -28.71 8.76
CA ILE A 32 -3.81 -27.28 9.08
C ILE A 32 -3.18 -26.52 7.92
N GLN A 33 -3.95 -25.64 7.29
CA GLN A 33 -3.44 -24.78 6.23
C GLN A 33 -2.46 -23.76 6.78
N LEU A 34 -1.43 -23.44 6.03
CA LEU A 34 -0.57 -22.31 6.34
C LEU A 34 -1.35 -21.00 6.09
N PRO A 35 -1.14 -19.95 6.90
CA PRO A 35 -1.80 -18.66 6.71
C PRO A 35 -1.70 -18.12 5.28
N LYS A 36 -0.53 -18.29 4.62
CA LYS A 36 -0.31 -17.87 3.24
C LYS A 36 -1.19 -18.57 2.20
N GLU A 37 -1.71 -19.77 2.52
CA GLU A 37 -2.47 -20.62 1.59
C GLU A 37 -3.99 -20.56 1.81
N LEU A 38 -4.46 -19.80 2.81
CA LEU A 38 -5.87 -19.76 3.18
C LEU A 38 -6.78 -19.41 2.00
N PHE A 39 -6.43 -18.38 1.26
CA PHE A 39 -7.25 -17.87 0.14
C PHE A 39 -7.07 -18.64 -1.17
N LEU A 40 -6.07 -19.51 -1.29
CA LEU A 40 -5.95 -20.39 -2.45
C LEU A 40 -7.05 -21.47 -2.47
N LYS A 41 -7.41 -22.00 -1.31
CA LYS A 41 -8.38 -23.08 -1.19
C LYS A 41 -9.81 -22.60 -1.04
N SER A 42 -10.02 -21.35 -0.57
CA SER A 42 -11.36 -20.75 -0.52
C SER A 42 -11.89 -20.32 -1.90
N GLY A 43 -11.09 -20.43 -2.94
CA GLY A 43 -11.48 -20.05 -4.30
C GLY A 43 -11.14 -18.60 -4.66
N ASP A 44 -10.55 -17.85 -3.75
CA ASP A 44 -10.15 -16.45 -4.00
C ASP A 44 -8.86 -16.32 -4.83
N GLY A 45 -8.10 -17.42 -4.96
CA GLY A 45 -7.03 -17.57 -5.95
C GLY A 45 -5.74 -16.79 -5.69
N TRP A 46 -5.51 -16.28 -4.47
CA TRP A 46 -4.31 -15.52 -4.14
C TRP A 46 -3.59 -16.01 -2.88
N LEU A 47 -2.31 -15.68 -2.76
CA LEU A 47 -1.44 -16.03 -1.65
C LEU A 47 -1.26 -14.84 -0.71
N ASN A 48 -1.44 -15.04 0.60
CA ASN A 48 -1.06 -14.05 1.60
C ASN A 48 0.46 -13.81 1.61
N SER A 49 0.84 -12.59 1.94
CA SER A 49 2.22 -12.23 2.22
C SER A 49 2.80 -13.09 3.35
N CYS A 50 4.02 -13.59 3.17
CA CYS A 50 4.69 -14.42 4.18
C CYS A 50 5.06 -13.61 5.43
N GLY A 51 5.37 -12.33 5.26
CA GLY A 51 5.88 -11.48 6.33
C GLY A 51 7.30 -11.86 6.77
N VAL A 52 7.74 -11.24 7.85
CA VAL A 52 9.01 -11.46 8.54
C VAL A 52 8.68 -11.81 9.99
N ASP A 53 9.31 -12.85 10.54
CA ASP A 53 9.09 -13.28 11.92
C ASP A 53 10.02 -12.50 12.86
N SER A 54 9.48 -11.48 13.53
CA SER A 54 10.21 -10.63 14.48
C SER A 54 10.66 -11.38 15.75
N GLN A 55 10.28 -12.63 15.93
CA GLN A 55 10.74 -13.49 17.04
C GLN A 55 11.84 -14.45 16.63
N ASN A 56 12.10 -14.61 15.32
CA ASN A 56 13.17 -15.44 14.79
C ASN A 56 14.51 -14.71 14.87
N PHE A 57 15.47 -15.28 15.62
CA PHE A 57 16.78 -14.68 15.85
C PHE A 57 17.55 -14.32 14.57
N ASN A 58 17.46 -15.17 13.53
CA ASN A 58 18.12 -14.89 12.26
C ASN A 58 17.45 -13.73 11.51
N GLU A 59 16.13 -13.61 11.58
CA GLU A 59 15.38 -12.52 10.95
C GLU A 59 15.61 -11.21 11.71
N ILE A 60 15.71 -11.25 13.05
CA ILE A 60 16.08 -10.08 13.86
C ILE A 60 17.46 -9.54 13.46
N LYS A 61 18.47 -10.42 13.33
CA LYS A 61 19.80 -10.03 12.86
C LYS A 61 19.78 -9.40 11.48
N LEU A 62 18.93 -9.93 10.59
CA LEU A 62 18.78 -9.40 9.24
C LEU A 62 18.13 -8.00 9.26
N ILE A 63 17.10 -7.80 10.08
CA ILE A 63 16.48 -6.48 10.31
C ILE A 63 17.54 -5.49 10.82
N GLU A 64 18.27 -5.85 11.86
CA GLU A 64 19.30 -5.01 12.48
C GLU A 64 20.40 -4.61 11.47
N SER A 65 20.90 -5.58 10.71
CA SER A 65 21.91 -5.34 9.68
C SER A 65 21.42 -4.35 8.61
N ASN A 66 20.19 -4.54 8.11
CA ASN A 66 19.60 -3.63 7.13
C ASN A 66 19.36 -2.22 7.72
N TYR A 67 18.88 -2.13 8.95
CA TYR A 67 18.65 -0.84 9.62
C TYR A 67 19.96 -0.06 9.81
N ASN A 68 21.06 -0.73 10.18
CA ASN A 68 22.36 -0.10 10.32
C ASN A 68 22.88 0.47 8.98
N GLN A 69 22.63 -0.21 7.86
CA GLN A 69 22.98 0.30 6.52
C GLN A 69 22.15 1.52 6.11
N MET A 70 20.93 1.64 6.61
CA MET A 70 20.01 2.72 6.23
C MET A 70 20.11 3.95 7.15
N ARG A 71 20.79 3.84 8.30
CA ARG A 71 20.85 4.89 9.33
C ARG A 71 21.33 6.24 8.81
N GLU A 72 22.31 6.24 7.91
CA GLU A 72 22.89 7.45 7.33
C GLU A 72 22.21 7.89 6.01
N LYS A 73 21.23 7.11 5.55
CA LYS A 73 20.55 7.41 4.29
C LYS A 73 19.62 8.60 4.44
N GLN A 74 19.77 9.57 3.55
CA GLN A 74 18.86 10.70 3.41
C GLN A 74 17.88 10.42 2.27
N TYR A 75 16.60 10.73 2.50
CA TYR A 75 15.53 10.46 1.55
C TYR A 75 15.04 11.76 0.90
N GLU A 76 14.63 11.67 -0.35
CA GLU A 76 14.01 12.77 -1.06
C GLU A 76 12.68 12.33 -1.67
N ALA A 77 11.66 13.17 -1.54
CA ALA A 77 10.36 12.94 -2.17
C ALA A 77 9.91 14.16 -2.98
N HIS A 78 9.21 13.89 -4.07
CA HIS A 78 8.71 14.92 -4.97
C HIS A 78 7.30 14.56 -5.42
N SER A 79 6.49 15.56 -5.73
CA SER A 79 5.27 15.29 -6.49
C SER A 79 5.64 14.73 -7.88
N LEU A 80 4.89 13.74 -8.32
CA LEU A 80 5.06 13.08 -9.61
C LEU A 80 3.77 13.28 -10.41
N LEU A 81 3.74 14.29 -11.26
CA LEU A 81 2.54 14.73 -11.95
C LEU A 81 2.72 14.59 -13.47
N ALA A 82 1.78 13.92 -14.13
CA ALA A 82 1.85 13.68 -15.57
C ALA A 82 3.19 13.06 -16.02
N GLY A 83 3.72 12.12 -15.23
CA GLY A 83 5.02 11.48 -15.48
C GLY A 83 6.25 12.35 -15.21
N LYS A 84 6.08 13.55 -14.66
CA LYS A 84 7.16 14.49 -14.38
C LYS A 84 7.39 14.68 -12.89
N LYS A 85 8.67 14.69 -12.51
CA LYS A 85 9.11 15.06 -11.17
C LYS A 85 8.99 16.58 -10.99
N ILE A 86 8.32 17.02 -9.93
CA ILE A 86 8.13 18.44 -9.61
C ILE A 86 9.17 18.84 -8.55
N CYS A 87 10.04 19.75 -8.91
CA CYS A 87 11.13 20.23 -8.07
C CYS A 87 10.85 21.69 -7.65
N ASN A 88 10.13 21.86 -6.55
CA ASN A 88 9.88 23.16 -5.93
C ASN A 88 10.76 23.35 -4.68
N LYS A 89 10.50 24.41 -3.91
CA LYS A 89 11.17 24.64 -2.63
C LYS A 89 11.03 23.43 -1.72
N SER A 90 12.15 22.91 -1.29
CA SER A 90 12.22 21.72 -0.44
C SER A 90 11.78 22.03 1.01
N ARG A 91 11.04 21.12 1.60
CA ARG A 91 10.67 21.10 3.02
C ARG A 91 11.46 19.98 3.70
N VAL A 92 11.93 20.22 4.93
CA VAL A 92 12.67 19.22 5.70
C VAL A 92 11.70 18.23 6.31
N GLN A 93 11.97 16.94 6.12
CA GLN A 93 11.29 15.85 6.82
C GLN A 93 12.09 15.44 8.06
N ARG A 94 11.38 15.29 9.18
CA ARG A 94 12.00 14.98 10.48
C ARG A 94 11.40 13.73 11.09
N ASN A 95 12.23 13.00 11.81
CA ASN A 95 11.80 11.89 12.65
C ASN A 95 10.95 12.44 13.83
N PRO A 96 9.72 11.95 14.03
CA PRO A 96 8.83 12.46 15.09
C PRO A 96 9.34 12.19 16.51
N TYR A 97 10.18 11.18 16.70
CA TYR A 97 10.73 10.80 18.01
C TYR A 97 11.85 11.74 18.49
N ASN A 98 12.81 12.08 17.60
CA ASN A 98 14.03 12.79 18.01
C ASN A 98 14.28 14.08 17.22
N SER A 99 13.36 14.46 16.33
CA SER A 99 13.45 15.66 15.48
C SER A 99 14.65 15.70 14.52
N GLN A 100 15.41 14.62 14.39
CA GLN A 100 16.50 14.53 13.43
C GLN A 100 15.97 14.62 11.99
N LYS A 101 16.73 15.27 11.12
CA LYS A 101 16.42 15.30 9.70
C LYS A 101 16.61 13.90 9.11
N ILE A 102 15.57 13.37 8.47
CA ILE A 102 15.58 12.09 7.78
C ILE A 102 15.53 12.23 6.25
N GLY A 103 15.21 13.42 5.79
CA GLY A 103 15.11 13.69 4.37
C GLY A 103 14.50 15.04 4.06
N SER A 104 14.04 15.19 2.82
CA SER A 104 13.34 16.38 2.37
C SER A 104 12.30 16.03 1.30
N TRP A 105 11.34 16.91 1.10
CA TRP A 105 10.31 16.73 0.08
C TRP A 105 9.88 18.06 -0.55
N SER A 106 9.43 18.00 -1.81
CA SER A 106 8.94 19.16 -2.56
C SER A 106 7.45 19.08 -2.76
N ALA A 107 6.70 20.06 -2.21
CA ALA A 107 5.28 20.17 -2.42
C ALA A 107 4.94 20.69 -3.81
N ALA A 108 3.83 20.24 -4.38
CA ALA A 108 3.24 20.84 -5.56
C ALA A 108 2.64 22.19 -5.21
N THR A 109 2.74 23.14 -6.14
CA THR A 109 2.08 24.45 -6.08
C THR A 109 0.72 24.44 -6.78
N GLU A 110 -0.07 25.47 -6.60
CA GLU A 110 -1.33 25.66 -7.36
C GLU A 110 -1.09 25.66 -8.88
N HIS A 111 0.03 26.21 -9.32
CA HIS A 111 0.43 26.22 -10.72
C HIS A 111 0.69 24.79 -11.26
N ASP A 112 1.29 23.93 -10.44
CA ASP A 112 1.53 22.52 -10.81
C ASP A 112 0.21 21.75 -10.88
N ILE A 113 -0.73 22.03 -9.96
CA ILE A 113 -2.08 21.46 -10.00
C ILE A 113 -2.82 21.91 -11.26
N ALA A 114 -2.77 23.19 -11.62
CA ALA A 114 -3.39 23.68 -12.85
C ALA A 114 -2.83 22.98 -14.11
N LYS A 115 -1.51 22.72 -14.13
CA LYS A 115 -0.89 21.93 -15.21
C LYS A 115 -1.39 20.49 -15.22
N LEU A 116 -1.51 19.85 -14.06
CA LEU A 116 -2.04 18.50 -13.93
C LEU A 116 -3.49 18.42 -14.44
N ILE A 117 -4.35 19.36 -14.02
CA ILE A 117 -5.73 19.43 -14.47
C ILE A 117 -5.80 19.56 -16.00
N LYS A 118 -5.03 20.47 -16.58
CA LYS A 118 -4.96 20.63 -18.04
C LYS A 118 -4.49 19.37 -18.75
N PHE A 119 -3.51 18.66 -18.18
CA PHE A 119 -3.04 17.39 -18.71
C PHE A 119 -4.12 16.31 -18.66
N LEU A 120 -4.82 16.17 -17.55
CA LEU A 120 -5.85 15.14 -17.34
C LEU A 120 -7.10 15.42 -18.19
N ASN A 121 -7.52 16.67 -18.32
CA ASN A 121 -8.63 17.06 -19.19
C ASN A 121 -8.33 16.81 -20.66
N LYS A 122 -7.06 16.94 -21.09
CA LYS A 122 -6.63 16.65 -22.46
C LYS A 122 -6.52 15.13 -22.74
N ASN A 123 -6.02 14.37 -21.75
CA ASN A 123 -5.77 12.93 -21.88
C ASN A 123 -6.82 12.18 -21.03
N LYS A 124 -8.03 12.08 -21.54
CA LYS A 124 -9.12 11.42 -20.82
C LYS A 124 -8.75 9.99 -20.43
N PRO A 125 -9.16 9.50 -19.24
CA PRO A 125 -8.79 8.17 -18.72
C PRO A 125 -9.08 7.01 -19.69
N ASN A 126 -10.20 7.06 -20.40
CA ASN A 126 -10.59 6.06 -21.40
C ASN A 126 -9.69 6.01 -22.64
N GLN A 127 -8.75 6.94 -22.80
CA GLN A 127 -7.71 6.92 -23.84
C GLN A 127 -6.43 6.20 -23.39
N ILE A 128 -6.33 5.85 -22.10
CA ILE A 128 -5.21 5.06 -21.58
C ILE A 128 -5.55 3.59 -21.83
N ALA A 129 -5.04 3.06 -22.95
CA ALA A 129 -5.17 1.64 -23.26
C ALA A 129 -4.30 0.82 -22.28
N TRP A 130 -4.88 0.44 -21.15
CA TRP A 130 -4.25 -0.40 -20.14
C TRP A 130 -5.22 -1.54 -19.75
N PRO A 131 -5.17 -2.68 -20.46
CA PRO A 131 -6.08 -3.81 -20.30
C PRO A 131 -6.03 -4.42 -18.90
N LEU A 132 -7.12 -5.05 -18.44
CA LEU A 132 -7.20 -5.66 -17.11
C LEU A 132 -6.06 -6.66 -16.85
N CYS A 133 -5.71 -7.49 -17.84
CA CYS A 133 -4.62 -8.46 -17.70
C CYS A 133 -3.28 -7.78 -17.37
N GLU A 134 -2.95 -6.67 -18.04
CA GLU A 134 -1.73 -5.91 -17.76
C GLU A 134 -1.80 -5.20 -16.40
N ARG A 135 -2.98 -4.67 -16.01
CA ARG A 135 -3.20 -4.06 -14.68
C ARG A 135 -2.95 -5.08 -13.57
N THR A 136 -3.58 -6.25 -13.68
CA THR A 136 -3.46 -7.31 -12.67
C THR A 136 -2.04 -7.86 -12.57
N GLU A 137 -1.35 -8.03 -13.69
CA GLU A 137 0.07 -8.43 -13.69
C GLU A 137 0.97 -7.38 -13.04
N ALA A 138 0.82 -6.10 -13.39
CA ALA A 138 1.61 -5.02 -12.81
C ALA A 138 1.39 -4.94 -11.29
N LEU A 139 0.14 -5.00 -10.82
CA LEU A 139 -0.19 -4.91 -9.40
C LEU A 139 0.20 -6.17 -8.62
N THR A 140 0.20 -7.34 -9.25
CA THR A 140 0.77 -8.58 -8.66
C THR A 140 2.29 -8.48 -8.53
N ARG A 141 2.98 -7.93 -9.53
CA ARG A 141 4.42 -7.61 -9.44
C ARG A 141 4.70 -6.59 -8.33
N LEU A 142 3.81 -5.60 -8.14
CA LEU A 142 3.92 -4.63 -7.05
C LEU A 142 3.93 -5.31 -5.69
N ALA A 143 3.03 -6.28 -5.42
CA ALA A 143 3.03 -7.04 -4.18
C ALA A 143 4.39 -7.69 -3.91
N SER A 144 4.97 -8.31 -4.94
CA SER A 144 6.30 -8.93 -4.84
C SER A 144 7.43 -7.91 -4.63
N LEU A 145 7.31 -6.71 -5.20
CA LEU A 145 8.28 -5.62 -4.98
C LEU A 145 8.16 -5.03 -3.57
N ILE A 146 6.96 -4.91 -3.01
CA ILE A 146 6.74 -4.50 -1.63
C ILE A 146 7.42 -5.49 -0.68
N GLU A 147 7.20 -6.79 -0.85
CA GLU A 147 7.84 -7.83 -0.03
C GLU A 147 9.37 -7.83 -0.16
N LYS A 148 9.90 -7.65 -1.37
CA LYS A 148 11.36 -7.55 -1.59
C LYS A 148 12.01 -6.32 -0.95
N ASN A 149 11.26 -5.25 -0.75
CA ASN A 149 11.74 -4.01 -0.14
C ASN A 149 11.33 -3.87 1.34
N VAL A 150 10.94 -4.98 2.00
CA VAL A 150 10.38 -4.99 3.35
C VAL A 150 11.22 -4.20 4.36
N PHE A 151 12.55 -4.36 4.36
CA PHE A 151 13.42 -3.71 5.34
C PHE A 151 13.52 -2.18 5.11
N GLU A 152 13.61 -1.73 3.86
CA GLU A 152 13.64 -0.29 3.57
C GLU A 152 12.28 0.37 3.87
N LEU A 153 11.17 -0.31 3.55
CA LEU A 153 9.84 0.17 3.87
C LEU A 153 9.61 0.21 5.39
N ALA A 154 10.01 -0.83 6.12
CA ALA A 154 9.89 -0.87 7.58
C ALA A 154 10.75 0.21 8.25
N TRP A 155 11.97 0.44 7.76
CA TRP A 155 12.80 1.55 8.20
C TRP A 155 12.12 2.90 8.00
N LEU A 156 11.60 3.18 6.80
CA LEU A 156 10.88 4.43 6.51
C LEU A 156 9.66 4.61 7.40
N LEU A 157 8.83 3.57 7.57
CA LEU A 157 7.68 3.60 8.47
C LEU A 157 8.08 3.91 9.92
N SER A 158 9.21 3.37 10.37
CA SER A 158 9.72 3.62 11.73
C SER A 158 10.23 5.04 11.91
N ILE A 159 11.02 5.56 10.98
CA ILE A 159 11.66 6.89 11.13
C ILE A 159 10.77 8.05 10.72
N GLU A 160 9.81 7.85 9.83
CA GLU A 160 8.91 8.91 9.33
C GLU A 160 7.56 8.92 10.06
N ALA A 161 6.94 7.74 10.28
CA ALA A 161 5.63 7.63 10.91
C ALA A 161 5.69 7.19 12.39
N GLY A 162 6.87 6.90 12.94
CA GLY A 162 7.04 6.48 14.33
C GLY A 162 6.49 5.09 14.64
N ARG A 163 6.40 4.19 13.64
CA ARG A 163 5.87 2.83 13.80
C ARG A 163 6.87 1.94 14.54
N THR A 164 6.38 1.02 15.36
CA THR A 164 7.20 -0.09 15.87
C THR A 164 7.59 -1.01 14.71
N ILE A 165 8.60 -1.86 14.90
CA ILE A 165 9.03 -2.81 13.85
C ILE A 165 7.90 -3.78 13.52
N GLU A 166 7.21 -4.33 14.53
CA GLU A 166 6.09 -5.24 14.34
C GLU A 166 4.95 -4.59 13.57
N ASP A 167 4.56 -3.38 13.94
CA ASP A 167 3.51 -2.63 13.24
C ASP A 167 3.90 -2.33 11.79
N ALA A 168 5.16 -1.93 11.57
CA ALA A 168 5.67 -1.65 10.23
C ALA A 168 5.67 -2.91 9.34
N LEU A 169 6.13 -4.05 9.86
CA LEU A 169 6.10 -5.33 9.15
C LEU A 169 4.67 -5.79 8.85
N SER A 170 3.75 -5.60 9.81
CA SER A 170 2.33 -5.91 9.62
C SER A 170 1.71 -5.05 8.53
N GLU A 171 1.99 -3.76 8.53
CA GLU A 171 1.49 -2.80 7.53
C GLU A 171 2.01 -3.10 6.11
N ILE A 172 3.28 -3.52 5.99
CA ILE A 172 3.86 -3.91 4.70
C ILE A 172 3.17 -5.18 4.15
N ARG A 173 2.88 -6.16 5.01
CA ARG A 173 2.12 -7.35 4.63
C ARG A 173 0.74 -6.99 4.12
N GLU A 174 0.04 -6.13 4.85
CA GLU A 174 -1.29 -5.64 4.46
C GLU A 174 -1.24 -4.93 3.10
N ALA A 175 -0.25 -4.08 2.85
CA ALA A 175 -0.07 -3.41 1.56
C ALA A 175 0.13 -4.40 0.40
N ALA A 176 0.95 -5.44 0.60
CA ALA A 176 1.15 -6.49 -0.40
C ALA A 176 -0.13 -7.31 -0.63
N ASP A 177 -0.87 -7.61 0.44
CA ASP A 177 -2.10 -8.37 0.37
C ASP A 177 -3.24 -7.58 -0.28
N PHE A 178 -3.34 -6.27 -0.09
CA PHE A 178 -4.25 -5.41 -0.85
C PHE A 178 -4.02 -5.48 -2.36
N CYS A 179 -2.76 -5.53 -2.80
CA CYS A 179 -2.46 -5.70 -4.22
C CYS A 179 -3.06 -7.00 -4.77
N ARG A 180 -2.89 -8.10 -4.07
CA ARG A 180 -3.40 -9.43 -4.47
C ARG A 180 -4.91 -9.52 -4.38
N TYR A 181 -5.47 -9.00 -3.28
CA TYR A 181 -6.90 -9.01 -3.03
C TYR A 181 -7.68 -8.26 -4.13
N TYR A 182 -7.31 -7.00 -4.39
CA TYR A 182 -8.04 -6.20 -5.39
C TYR A 182 -7.83 -6.71 -6.83
N THR A 183 -6.68 -7.28 -7.15
CA THR A 183 -6.47 -7.92 -8.46
C THR A 183 -7.35 -9.16 -8.61
N SER A 184 -7.44 -10.00 -7.58
CA SER A 184 -8.34 -11.16 -7.56
C SER A 184 -9.80 -10.75 -7.69
N CYS A 185 -10.25 -9.75 -6.90
CA CYS A 185 -11.62 -9.24 -6.98
C CYS A 185 -11.97 -8.71 -8.38
N ALA A 186 -11.09 -7.90 -8.98
CA ALA A 186 -11.34 -7.33 -10.31
C ALA A 186 -11.43 -8.42 -11.38
N THR A 187 -10.52 -9.40 -11.36
CA THR A 187 -10.54 -10.53 -12.28
C THR A 187 -11.84 -11.33 -12.16
N LYS A 188 -12.26 -11.62 -10.92
CA LYS A 188 -13.49 -12.36 -10.63
C LYS A 188 -14.73 -11.62 -11.15
N LEU A 189 -14.87 -10.34 -10.82
CA LEU A 189 -16.02 -9.52 -11.22
C LEU A 189 -16.17 -9.45 -12.75
N VAL A 190 -15.07 -9.30 -13.49
CA VAL A 190 -15.10 -9.28 -14.94
C VAL A 190 -15.38 -10.68 -15.52
N SER A 191 -14.74 -11.74 -14.98
CA SER A 191 -14.93 -13.11 -15.49
C SER A 191 -16.36 -13.63 -15.25
N GLU A 192 -17.04 -13.16 -14.20
CA GLU A 192 -18.44 -13.49 -13.89
C GLU A 192 -19.45 -12.57 -14.62
N ASN A 193 -19.00 -11.72 -15.55
CA ASN A 193 -19.81 -10.71 -16.25
C ASN A 193 -20.63 -9.80 -15.34
N GLN A 194 -20.14 -9.56 -14.11
CA GLN A 194 -20.81 -8.67 -13.15
C GLN A 194 -20.56 -7.20 -13.45
N ILE A 195 -19.43 -6.88 -14.09
CA ILE A 195 -19.05 -5.53 -14.54
C ILE A 195 -18.42 -5.59 -15.92
N GLU A 196 -18.60 -4.50 -16.67
CA GLU A 196 -17.85 -4.28 -17.90
C GLU A 196 -16.44 -3.75 -17.59
N GLU A 197 -15.47 -4.09 -18.44
CA GLU A 197 -14.11 -3.56 -18.33
C GLU A 197 -14.02 -2.12 -18.86
N THR A 198 -14.74 -1.20 -18.24
CA THR A 198 -14.73 0.21 -18.61
C THR A 198 -13.88 1.04 -17.66
N ALA A 199 -13.11 2.00 -18.20
CA ALA A 199 -12.40 2.96 -17.37
C ALA A 199 -13.41 3.91 -16.69
N GLY A 200 -13.39 4.00 -15.35
CA GLY A 200 -14.31 4.83 -14.60
C GLY A 200 -14.02 6.33 -14.70
N GLY A 201 -12.75 6.71 -14.81
CA GLY A 201 -12.36 8.11 -14.89
C GLY A 201 -11.17 8.47 -14.01
N ILE A 202 -11.27 9.60 -13.27
CA ILE A 202 -10.20 10.11 -12.41
C ILE A 202 -10.62 9.96 -10.95
N PHE A 203 -9.81 9.26 -10.16
CA PHE A 203 -9.99 9.11 -8.72
C PHE A 203 -8.93 9.89 -7.95
N LEU A 204 -9.39 10.65 -6.95
CA LEU A 204 -8.52 11.26 -5.95
C LEU A 204 -8.48 10.35 -4.70
N CYS A 205 -7.31 9.78 -4.41
CA CYS A 205 -7.07 8.93 -3.24
C CYS A 205 -6.34 9.74 -2.18
N ILE A 206 -6.98 9.96 -1.02
CA ILE A 206 -6.41 10.72 0.10
C ILE A 206 -6.23 9.79 1.29
N SER A 207 -5.00 9.55 1.69
CA SER A 207 -4.65 8.62 2.78
C SER A 207 -4.12 9.34 4.03
N PRO A 208 -4.27 8.73 5.22
CA PRO A 208 -3.84 9.29 6.49
C PRO A 208 -2.35 9.03 6.76
N TRP A 209 -1.84 9.63 7.85
CA TRP A 209 -0.45 9.46 8.29
C TRP A 209 -0.22 8.22 9.16
N ASN A 210 -1.25 7.69 9.82
CA ASN A 210 -1.12 6.61 10.81
C ASN A 210 -0.99 5.20 10.20
N PHE A 211 -1.45 5.00 8.96
CA PHE A 211 -1.20 3.83 8.12
C PHE A 211 -0.78 4.30 6.73
N PRO A 212 0.42 4.93 6.62
CA PRO A 212 0.78 5.71 5.43
C PRO A 212 1.16 4.87 4.22
N LEU A 213 1.41 3.57 4.40
CA LEU A 213 1.70 2.64 3.31
C LEU A 213 0.47 1.81 2.93
N ALA A 214 -0.13 1.07 3.89
CA ALA A 214 -1.18 0.11 3.56
C ALA A 214 -2.43 0.78 3.03
N ILE A 215 -2.95 1.81 3.70
CA ILE A 215 -4.15 2.53 3.24
C ILE A 215 -3.86 3.26 1.92
N PHE A 216 -2.69 3.87 1.78
CA PHE A 216 -2.27 4.52 0.54
C PHE A 216 -2.26 3.53 -0.63
N VAL A 217 -1.56 2.39 -0.48
CA VAL A 217 -1.48 1.35 -1.51
C VAL A 217 -2.85 0.77 -1.81
N GLY A 218 -3.66 0.45 -0.78
CA GLY A 218 -4.98 -0.14 -0.94
C GLY A 218 -5.92 0.72 -1.77
N GLN A 219 -6.03 2.03 -1.46
CA GLN A 219 -6.85 2.97 -2.22
C GLN A 219 -6.39 3.09 -3.68
N VAL A 220 -5.07 3.24 -3.88
CA VAL A 220 -4.48 3.41 -5.21
C VAL A 220 -4.66 2.15 -6.06
N VAL A 221 -4.40 0.97 -5.50
CA VAL A 221 -4.54 -0.32 -6.21
C VAL A 221 -5.99 -0.57 -6.60
N ALA A 222 -6.95 -0.36 -5.68
CA ALA A 222 -8.37 -0.54 -5.96
C ALA A 222 -8.83 0.35 -7.13
N ALA A 223 -8.41 1.61 -7.14
CA ALA A 223 -8.76 2.52 -8.23
C ALA A 223 -8.06 2.17 -9.56
N LEU A 224 -6.76 1.82 -9.51
CA LEU A 224 -6.00 1.46 -10.72
C LEU A 224 -6.48 0.17 -11.37
N VAL A 225 -6.74 -0.89 -10.57
CA VAL A 225 -7.19 -2.18 -11.13
C VAL A 225 -8.56 -2.05 -11.83
N SER A 226 -9.39 -1.13 -11.36
CA SER A 226 -10.68 -0.79 -12.00
C SER A 226 -10.53 0.10 -13.25
N GLY A 227 -9.31 0.37 -13.73
CA GLY A 227 -9.04 1.12 -14.95
C GLY A 227 -9.04 2.63 -14.82
N ASN A 228 -9.02 3.15 -13.60
CA ASN A 228 -9.02 4.60 -13.38
C ASN A 228 -7.63 5.22 -13.42
N VAL A 229 -7.58 6.50 -13.72
CA VAL A 229 -6.42 7.36 -13.43
C VAL A 229 -6.49 7.81 -11.97
N VAL A 230 -5.36 7.77 -11.28
CA VAL A 230 -5.29 8.08 -9.86
C VAL A 230 -4.43 9.31 -9.62
N ILE A 231 -4.97 10.21 -8.80
CA ILE A 231 -4.22 11.26 -8.10
C ILE A 231 -4.11 10.80 -6.65
N ALA A 232 -2.94 10.34 -6.24
CA ALA A 232 -2.68 9.85 -4.89
C ALA A 232 -2.09 10.97 -4.02
N LYS A 233 -2.83 11.36 -2.98
CA LYS A 233 -2.43 12.40 -2.04
C LYS A 233 -2.22 11.79 -0.65
N PRO A 234 -0.97 11.51 -0.26
CA PRO A 234 -0.66 11.06 1.10
C PRO A 234 -0.78 12.21 2.11
N ALA A 235 -0.77 11.89 3.38
CA ALA A 235 -0.66 12.90 4.44
C ALA A 235 0.70 13.63 4.37
N GLU A 236 0.71 14.90 4.76
CA GLU A 236 1.90 15.77 4.73
C GLU A 236 3.01 15.29 5.67
N GLN A 237 2.64 14.51 6.69
CA GLN A 237 3.54 13.95 7.68
C GLN A 237 4.38 12.78 7.14
N THR A 238 3.92 12.14 6.04
CA THR A 238 4.51 10.88 5.55
C THR A 238 4.74 10.87 4.03
N PRO A 239 5.43 11.89 3.48
CA PRO A 239 5.67 12.00 2.04
C PRO A 239 6.72 11.01 1.51
N LEU A 240 7.70 10.61 2.34
CA LEU A 240 8.82 9.78 1.89
C LEU A 240 8.37 8.34 1.63
N ILE A 241 7.60 7.75 2.54
CA ILE A 241 7.08 6.39 2.35
C ILE A 241 6.12 6.31 1.16
N ALA A 242 5.27 7.34 0.96
CA ALA A 242 4.36 7.40 -0.18
C ALA A 242 5.12 7.54 -1.51
N TYR A 243 6.17 8.37 -1.55
CA TYR A 243 7.03 8.49 -2.72
C TYR A 243 7.72 7.17 -3.05
N LYS A 244 8.27 6.49 -2.02
CA LYS A 244 8.86 5.15 -2.18
C LYS A 244 7.85 4.14 -2.73
N ALA A 245 6.62 4.15 -2.24
CA ALA A 245 5.57 3.29 -2.76
C ALA A 245 5.30 3.57 -4.25
N VAL A 246 5.20 4.84 -4.66
CA VAL A 246 4.98 5.18 -6.09
C VAL A 246 6.16 4.78 -6.97
N GLU A 247 7.40 4.86 -6.48
CA GLU A 247 8.55 4.30 -7.21
C GLU A 247 8.38 2.80 -7.45
N LEU A 248 7.84 2.05 -6.48
CA LEU A 248 7.56 0.62 -6.65
C LEU A 248 6.40 0.36 -7.62
N PHE A 249 5.35 1.20 -7.61
CA PHE A 249 4.28 1.15 -8.60
C PHE A 249 4.85 1.30 -10.03
N TYR A 250 5.68 2.30 -10.28
CA TYR A 250 6.28 2.47 -11.61
C TYR A 250 7.22 1.33 -11.99
N LYS A 251 8.03 0.83 -11.05
CA LYS A 251 8.89 -0.34 -11.28
C LYS A 251 8.09 -1.62 -11.56
N SER A 252 6.88 -1.72 -11.07
CA SER A 252 6.00 -2.86 -11.34
C SER A 252 5.35 -2.81 -12.74
N GLY A 253 5.44 -1.69 -13.43
CA GLY A 253 4.87 -1.49 -14.77
C GLY A 253 3.60 -0.65 -14.80
N VAL A 254 3.23 0.01 -13.69
CA VAL A 254 2.12 0.98 -13.69
C VAL A 254 2.53 2.19 -14.53
N PRO A 255 1.74 2.57 -15.54
CA PRO A 255 2.04 3.72 -16.38
C PRO A 255 2.04 5.03 -15.58
N SER A 256 3.03 5.88 -15.81
CA SER A 256 3.10 7.19 -15.14
C SER A 256 1.97 8.14 -15.57
N SER A 257 1.25 7.85 -16.64
CA SER A 257 0.01 8.53 -17.03
C SER A 257 -1.19 8.12 -16.20
N ALA A 258 -1.17 6.89 -15.61
CA ALA A 258 -2.27 6.36 -14.81
C ALA A 258 -2.16 6.72 -13.31
N LEU A 259 -0.95 6.99 -12.80
CA LEU A 259 -0.73 7.30 -11.39
C LEU A 259 0.04 8.61 -11.23
N ASN A 260 -0.52 9.53 -10.46
CA ASN A 260 0.07 10.81 -10.10
C ASN A 260 0.22 10.89 -8.58
N LEU A 261 1.41 11.24 -8.08
CA LEU A 261 1.65 11.50 -6.65
C LEU A 261 1.58 13.00 -6.40
N LEU A 262 0.61 13.44 -5.62
CA LEU A 262 0.42 14.83 -5.23
C LEU A 262 0.87 15.04 -3.78
N LEU A 263 2.07 15.54 -3.57
CA LEU A 263 2.54 16.00 -2.27
C LEU A 263 2.09 17.45 -2.09
N ALA A 264 1.01 17.65 -1.34
CA ALA A 264 0.41 18.96 -1.13
C ALA A 264 -0.29 19.05 0.23
N ASP A 265 -0.45 20.26 0.74
CA ASP A 265 -1.26 20.51 1.93
C ASP A 265 -2.78 20.44 1.63
N GLY A 266 -3.56 20.48 2.70
CA GLY A 266 -5.02 20.38 2.57
C GLY A 266 -5.62 21.55 1.79
N LEU A 267 -5.08 22.76 1.92
CA LEU A 267 -5.57 23.94 1.21
C LEU A 267 -5.34 23.84 -0.31
N THR A 268 -4.13 23.43 -0.69
CA THR A 268 -3.76 23.19 -2.09
C THR A 268 -4.57 22.04 -2.69
N THR A 269 -4.87 21.01 -1.89
CA THR A 269 -5.70 19.88 -2.32
C THR A 269 -7.16 20.27 -2.49
N SER A 270 -7.71 21.15 -1.65
CA SER A 270 -9.10 21.61 -1.80
C SER A 270 -9.31 22.33 -3.13
N LYS A 271 -8.32 23.10 -3.61
CA LYS A 271 -8.37 23.76 -4.93
C LYS A 271 -8.44 22.75 -6.10
N LEU A 272 -7.84 21.59 -5.95
CA LEU A 272 -8.01 20.50 -6.93
C LEU A 272 -9.44 19.96 -6.91
N ILE A 273 -10.01 19.78 -5.70
CA ILE A 273 -11.39 19.32 -5.55
C ILE A 273 -12.38 20.35 -6.10
N ASP A 274 -12.15 21.64 -5.85
CA ASP A 274 -13.03 22.75 -6.27
C ASP A 274 -12.82 23.14 -7.74
N SER A 275 -11.86 22.53 -8.46
CA SER A 275 -11.56 22.82 -9.86
C SER A 275 -12.59 22.23 -10.83
N ASP A 276 -12.46 22.55 -12.11
CA ASP A 276 -13.23 21.98 -13.22
C ASP A 276 -12.86 20.54 -13.61
N LEU A 277 -11.88 19.93 -12.92
CA LEU A 277 -11.49 18.55 -13.14
C LEU A 277 -12.64 17.61 -12.81
N GLN A 278 -13.10 16.83 -13.77
CA GLN A 278 -14.16 15.85 -13.57
C GLN A 278 -13.62 14.64 -12.78
N LEU A 279 -13.72 14.71 -11.45
CA LEU A 279 -13.42 13.57 -10.57
C LEU A 279 -14.59 12.59 -10.60
N SER A 280 -14.30 11.33 -10.90
CA SER A 280 -15.29 10.24 -10.85
C SER A 280 -15.51 9.75 -9.42
N GLY A 281 -14.54 9.98 -8.54
CA GLY A 281 -14.65 9.64 -7.12
C GLY A 281 -13.50 10.15 -6.29
N VAL A 282 -13.74 10.19 -4.98
CA VAL A 282 -12.72 10.46 -3.96
C VAL A 282 -12.72 9.32 -2.95
N ALA A 283 -11.59 8.62 -2.84
CA ALA A 283 -11.35 7.66 -1.78
C ALA A 283 -10.61 8.38 -0.64
N PHE A 284 -11.23 8.46 0.53
CA PHE A 284 -10.72 9.22 1.66
C PHE A 284 -10.67 8.38 2.92
N THR A 285 -9.54 8.42 3.61
CA THR A 285 -9.40 7.95 4.99
C THR A 285 -8.76 9.03 5.84
N GLY A 286 -9.41 9.41 6.94
CA GLY A 286 -8.94 10.47 7.83
C GLY A 286 -10.01 10.92 8.82
N SER A 287 -9.93 12.17 9.30
CA SER A 287 -10.86 12.70 10.27
C SER A 287 -12.24 13.01 9.68
N ASN A 288 -13.29 12.85 10.50
CA ASN A 288 -14.67 13.21 10.10
C ASN A 288 -14.79 14.64 9.63
N SER A 289 -14.09 15.58 10.29
CA SER A 289 -14.13 17.00 9.91
C SER A 289 -13.59 17.24 8.50
N THR A 290 -12.53 16.52 8.10
CA THR A 290 -11.99 16.58 6.74
C THR A 290 -12.95 15.92 5.75
N ALA A 291 -13.55 14.76 6.12
CA ALA A 291 -14.54 14.09 5.28
C ALA A 291 -15.73 15.01 4.94
N TYR A 292 -16.28 15.71 5.94
CA TYR A 292 -17.37 16.68 5.72
C TYR A 292 -16.98 17.83 4.78
N LYS A 293 -15.75 18.36 4.93
CA LYS A 293 -15.26 19.41 4.01
C LYS A 293 -15.20 18.91 2.56
N ILE A 294 -14.63 17.73 2.36
CA ILE A 294 -14.54 17.11 1.02
C ILE A 294 -15.93 16.88 0.44
N GLN A 295 -16.85 16.31 1.24
CA GLN A 295 -18.22 16.04 0.82
C GLN A 295 -18.95 17.34 0.44
N THR A 296 -18.81 18.40 1.24
CA THR A 296 -19.40 19.71 0.96
C THR A 296 -18.83 20.31 -0.34
N SER A 297 -17.51 20.28 -0.53
CA SER A 297 -16.89 20.75 -1.77
C SER A 297 -17.40 20.00 -2.99
N ILE A 298 -17.52 18.66 -2.91
CA ILE A 298 -18.04 17.85 -4.02
C ILE A 298 -19.51 18.15 -4.28
N ALA A 299 -20.34 18.29 -3.23
CA ALA A 299 -21.76 18.56 -3.38
C ALA A 299 -22.07 19.95 -3.98
N ASN A 300 -21.18 20.92 -3.79
CA ASN A 300 -21.30 22.27 -4.35
C ASN A 300 -20.79 22.37 -5.81
N ARG A 301 -20.29 21.28 -6.37
CA ARG A 301 -19.92 21.24 -7.79
C ARG A 301 -21.19 21.05 -8.61
N SER A 302 -21.69 22.13 -9.19
CA SER A 302 -22.84 22.14 -10.12
C SER A 302 -22.41 21.74 -11.54
#